data_8b004cb4c4de2605bafee3ffb86f27b4
#
_entry.id   8b004cb4c4de2605bafee3ffb86f27b4
#
_cell.length_a   1.000
_cell.length_b   1.000
_cell.length_c   1.000
_cell.angle_alpha   90.00
_cell.angle_beta   90.00
_cell.angle_gamma   90.00
#
_symmetry.space_group_name_H-M   'P 1'
#
loop_
_entity.id
_entity.type
_entity.pdbx_description
1 polymer ?
#
loop_
_entity_poly.entity_id
_entity_poly.type
_entity_poly.pdbx_seq_one_letter_code
_entity_poly.pdbx_strand_id
1 'polypeptide(L)'
;MDRYGRNLNAFWPVVDTEIGRLGIMMANEGSYPENARALAMNGAEVVYRASYPHPATGNEIFEIQSRARALDNNMYIVAPNMGTYYLFPEEDTPIDTFGGRSYIINYKGQIVGKQEYGAGSTYVGGVIDIEALRDHRARAQWDNWMKDLRTELYQVLYEQPIYPKNLYLDREPMKHAEYREKVIQKQIDLMHERGIWVKPER
;
A
#
# COMPACT_ATOMS: atom_id res chain seq x y z
N MET A 1 1.57 -19.35 3.07
CA MET A 1 2.96 -19.65 2.71
C MET A 1 3.14 -21.07 2.20
N ASP A 2 2.42 -22.02 2.74
CA ASP A 2 2.66 -23.45 2.42
C ASP A 2 2.37 -23.85 0.96
N ARG A 3 1.48 -23.11 0.29
CA ARG A 3 1.19 -23.32 -1.16
C ARG A 3 2.16 -22.62 -2.11
N TYR A 4 2.75 -21.50 -1.70
CA TYR A 4 3.50 -20.61 -2.58
C TYR A 4 5.01 -20.55 -2.26
N GLY A 5 5.44 -21.24 -1.22
CA GLY A 5 6.83 -21.19 -0.77
C GLY A 5 7.24 -19.83 -0.19
N ARG A 6 8.54 -19.56 -0.19
CA ARG A 6 9.12 -18.29 0.34
C ARG A 6 9.67 -17.41 -0.79
N ASN A 7 9.00 -17.37 -1.93
CA ASN A 7 9.42 -16.56 -3.08
C ASN A 7 8.66 -15.23 -3.08
N LEU A 8 9.36 -14.12 -3.13
CA LEU A 8 8.77 -12.77 -3.22
C LEU A 8 7.82 -12.63 -4.41
N ASN A 9 8.19 -13.16 -5.58
CA ASN A 9 7.34 -13.11 -6.77
C ASN A 9 5.99 -13.82 -6.63
N ALA A 10 5.86 -14.77 -5.72
CA ALA A 10 4.59 -15.46 -5.49
C ALA A 10 3.56 -14.59 -4.74
N PHE A 11 4.03 -13.61 -3.98
CA PHE A 11 3.19 -12.74 -3.16
C PHE A 11 3.20 -11.28 -3.62
N TRP A 12 4.34 -10.79 -4.09
CA TRP A 12 4.56 -9.42 -4.51
C TRP A 12 5.26 -9.39 -5.87
N PRO A 13 4.56 -9.81 -6.95
CA PRO A 13 5.16 -9.89 -8.27
C PRO A 13 5.59 -8.52 -8.79
N VAL A 14 6.74 -8.50 -9.43
CA VAL A 14 7.28 -7.34 -10.15
C VAL A 14 7.59 -7.77 -11.58
N VAL A 15 7.17 -6.96 -12.53
CA VAL A 15 7.31 -7.24 -13.97
C VAL A 15 8.29 -6.26 -14.60
N ASP A 16 9.26 -6.79 -15.33
CA ASP A 16 10.17 -5.98 -16.14
C ASP A 16 9.44 -5.51 -17.41
N THR A 17 9.48 -4.21 -17.65
CA THR A 17 8.88 -3.55 -18.82
C THR A 17 9.82 -2.54 -19.45
N GLU A 18 9.49 -2.04 -20.64
CA GLU A 18 10.26 -0.98 -21.31
C GLU A 18 10.26 0.35 -20.52
N ILE A 19 9.28 0.57 -19.65
CA ILE A 19 9.14 1.79 -18.84
C ILE A 19 9.62 1.62 -17.40
N GLY A 20 10.31 0.50 -17.10
CA GLY A 20 10.83 0.18 -15.77
C GLY A 20 10.20 -1.06 -15.16
N ARG A 21 10.56 -1.36 -13.91
CA ARG A 21 10.07 -2.50 -13.15
C ARG A 21 8.80 -2.15 -12.38
N LEU A 22 7.68 -2.74 -12.78
CA LEU A 22 6.35 -2.39 -12.28
C LEU A 22 5.85 -3.36 -11.22
N GLY A 23 5.34 -2.84 -10.11
CA GLY A 23 4.61 -3.57 -9.08
C GLY A 23 3.22 -3.00 -8.84
N ILE A 24 2.38 -3.77 -8.16
CA ILE A 24 1.00 -3.37 -7.81
C ILE A 24 0.76 -3.63 -6.33
N MET A 25 0.14 -2.66 -5.66
CA MET A 25 -0.53 -2.84 -4.38
C MET A 25 -1.88 -2.13 -4.43
N MET A 26 -2.94 -2.85 -4.14
CA MET A 26 -4.30 -2.31 -4.24
C MET A 26 -4.72 -1.62 -2.94
N ALA A 27 -5.34 -0.45 -3.06
CA ALA A 27 -6.08 0.20 -1.97
C ALA A 27 -5.47 0.00 -0.58
N ASN A 28 -6.11 -0.85 0.24
CA ASN A 28 -5.73 -1.16 1.61
C ASN A 28 -4.39 -1.91 1.74
N GLU A 29 -3.92 -2.61 0.72
CA GLU A 29 -2.59 -3.26 0.77
C GLU A 29 -1.47 -2.25 0.99
N GLY A 30 -1.57 -1.05 0.41
CA GLY A 30 -0.64 0.05 0.62
C GLY A 30 -0.68 0.66 2.04
N SER A 31 -1.66 0.28 2.86
CA SER A 31 -1.72 0.68 4.28
C SER A 31 -0.67 -0.06 5.12
N TYR A 32 -0.21 -1.21 4.67
CA TYR A 32 0.82 -2.00 5.33
C TYR A 32 2.20 -1.69 4.73
N PRO A 33 3.15 -1.18 5.53
CA PRO A 33 4.51 -0.87 5.07
C PRO A 33 5.21 -2.05 4.42
N GLU A 34 4.93 -3.25 4.91
CA GLU A 34 5.54 -4.51 4.49
C GLU A 34 5.25 -4.82 3.02
N ASN A 35 4.06 -4.52 2.51
CA ASN A 35 3.73 -4.76 1.11
C ASN A 35 4.58 -3.90 0.16
N ALA A 36 4.71 -2.61 0.48
CA ALA A 36 5.57 -1.71 -0.27
C ALA A 36 7.06 -2.11 -0.17
N ARG A 37 7.49 -2.49 1.04
CA ARG A 37 8.86 -2.98 1.27
C ARG A 37 9.14 -4.25 0.48
N ALA A 38 8.21 -5.19 0.45
CA ALA A 38 8.36 -6.43 -0.28
C ALA A 38 8.44 -6.21 -1.81
N LEU A 39 7.62 -5.31 -2.36
CA LEU A 39 7.72 -4.91 -3.77
C LEU A 39 9.08 -4.27 -4.08
N ALA A 40 9.56 -3.36 -3.23
CA ALA A 40 10.88 -2.74 -3.39
C ALA A 40 12.02 -3.77 -3.30
N MET A 41 11.95 -4.69 -2.33
CA MET A 41 12.91 -5.79 -2.19
C MET A 41 12.87 -6.76 -3.37
N ASN A 42 11.75 -6.84 -4.09
CA ASN A 42 11.64 -7.57 -5.34
C ASN A 42 12.00 -6.70 -6.57
N GLY A 43 12.45 -5.47 -6.33
CA GLY A 43 13.04 -4.57 -7.30
C GLY A 43 12.07 -3.62 -8.01
N ALA A 44 10.86 -3.41 -7.50
CA ALA A 44 9.93 -2.44 -8.07
C ALA A 44 10.54 -1.03 -8.14
N GLU A 45 10.35 -0.38 -9.28
CA GLU A 45 10.72 1.01 -9.53
C GLU A 45 9.51 1.93 -9.53
N VAL A 46 8.40 1.44 -10.07
CA VAL A 46 7.10 2.12 -10.06
C VAL A 46 6.05 1.17 -9.49
N VAL A 47 5.29 1.65 -8.53
CA VAL A 47 4.19 0.89 -7.94
C VAL A 47 2.86 1.59 -8.21
N TYR A 48 1.95 0.86 -8.83
CA TYR A 48 0.58 1.28 -9.05
C TYR A 48 -0.25 1.01 -7.80
N ARG A 49 -0.94 2.04 -7.28
CA ARG A 49 -1.82 1.94 -6.11
C ARG A 49 -3.18 2.56 -6.39
N ALA A 50 -4.05 1.82 -7.08
CA ALA A 50 -5.42 2.26 -7.31
C ALA A 50 -6.28 2.16 -6.04
N SER A 51 -7.20 3.09 -5.87
CA SER A 51 -8.12 3.11 -4.74
C SER A 51 -9.40 3.89 -5.02
N TYR A 52 -10.35 3.75 -4.09
CA TYR A 52 -11.54 4.59 -3.97
C TYR A 52 -11.59 5.16 -2.54
N PRO A 53 -10.70 6.12 -2.21
CA PRO A 53 -10.59 6.63 -0.85
C PRO A 53 -11.84 7.42 -0.46
N HIS A 54 -12.44 7.05 0.66
CA HIS A 54 -13.58 7.81 1.20
C HIS A 54 -13.16 9.23 1.57
N PRO A 55 -13.90 10.28 1.21
CA PRO A 55 -13.48 11.67 1.39
C PRO A 55 -13.09 12.04 2.82
N ALA A 56 -13.85 11.56 3.80
CA ALA A 56 -13.64 11.91 5.20
C ALA A 56 -12.41 11.28 5.84
N THR A 57 -11.95 10.11 5.34
CA THR A 57 -10.89 9.33 5.98
C THR A 57 -9.78 8.90 5.03
N GLY A 58 -10.08 8.81 3.74
CA GLY A 58 -9.17 8.19 2.78
C GLY A 58 -8.16 9.15 2.18
N ASN A 59 -8.52 10.39 1.90
CA ASN A 59 -7.71 11.30 1.11
C ASN A 59 -6.35 11.59 1.74
N GLU A 60 -6.32 12.05 2.97
CA GLU A 60 -5.05 12.35 3.64
C GLU A 60 -4.31 11.09 4.04
N ILE A 61 -5.00 10.07 4.53
CA ILE A 61 -4.39 8.79 4.92
C ILE A 61 -3.71 8.15 3.71
N PHE A 62 -4.39 8.09 2.56
CA PHE A 62 -3.81 7.51 1.35
C PHE A 62 -2.61 8.28 0.83
N GLU A 63 -2.66 9.62 0.88
CA GLU A 63 -1.54 10.47 0.49
C GLU A 63 -0.36 10.31 1.44
N ILE A 64 -0.58 10.40 2.76
CA ILE A 64 0.45 10.22 3.79
C ILE A 64 1.12 8.85 3.62
N GLN A 65 0.33 7.79 3.53
CA GLN A 65 0.85 6.44 3.33
C GLN A 65 1.65 6.31 2.03
N SER A 66 1.12 6.79 0.91
CA SER A 66 1.79 6.65 -0.38
C SER A 66 3.10 7.43 -0.44
N ARG A 67 3.14 8.63 0.15
CA ARG A 67 4.38 9.41 0.27
C ARG A 67 5.42 8.71 1.13
N ALA A 68 5.01 8.16 2.26
CA ALA A 68 5.89 7.36 3.11
C ALA A 68 6.40 6.12 2.37
N ARG A 69 5.52 5.35 1.69
CA ARG A 69 5.93 4.15 0.93
C ARG A 69 6.91 4.48 -0.20
N ALA A 70 6.71 5.59 -0.91
CA ALA A 70 7.62 6.04 -1.95
C ALA A 70 9.00 6.40 -1.37
N LEU A 71 9.01 7.20 -0.31
CA LEU A 71 10.23 7.66 0.37
C LEU A 71 11.02 6.49 0.98
N ASP A 72 10.37 5.69 1.84
CA ASP A 72 11.01 4.61 2.59
C ASP A 72 11.61 3.52 1.71
N ASN A 73 11.11 3.40 0.47
CA ASN A 73 11.46 2.34 -0.45
C ASN A 73 12.16 2.83 -1.72
N ASN A 74 12.41 4.14 -1.82
CA ASN A 74 13.04 4.78 -3.00
C ASN A 74 12.40 4.28 -4.31
N MET A 75 11.10 4.45 -4.46
CA MET A 75 10.33 4.07 -5.65
C MET A 75 9.25 5.10 -5.98
N TYR A 76 8.79 5.12 -7.22
CA TYR A 76 7.62 5.92 -7.60
C TYR A 76 6.32 5.24 -7.18
N ILE A 77 5.31 6.05 -6.85
CA ILE A 77 3.93 5.58 -6.68
C ILE A 77 3.02 6.36 -7.61
N VAL A 78 2.23 5.62 -8.40
CA VAL A 78 1.16 6.14 -9.23
C VAL A 78 -0.16 5.69 -8.61
N ALA A 79 -0.94 6.63 -8.12
CA ALA A 79 -2.16 6.36 -7.38
C ALA A 79 -3.39 6.99 -8.06
N PRO A 80 -3.97 6.32 -9.07
CA PRO A 80 -5.26 6.72 -9.58
C PRO A 80 -6.35 6.38 -8.57
N ASN A 81 -7.19 7.35 -8.26
CA ASN A 81 -8.27 7.22 -7.29
C ASN A 81 -9.62 7.49 -7.94
N MET A 82 -10.63 6.76 -7.50
CA MET A 82 -12.00 6.95 -7.95
C MET A 82 -12.56 8.29 -7.45
N GLY A 83 -13.22 9.00 -8.35
CA GLY A 83 -14.01 10.19 -8.01
C GLY A 83 -15.49 9.86 -7.85
N THR A 84 -16.34 10.49 -8.63
CA THR A 84 -17.78 10.23 -8.65
C THR A 84 -18.10 8.93 -9.36
N TYR A 85 -18.99 8.14 -8.81
CA TYR A 85 -19.38 6.83 -9.34
C TYR A 85 -20.85 6.81 -9.76
N TYR A 86 -21.08 6.48 -11.03
CA TYR A 86 -22.39 6.26 -11.64
C TYR A 86 -22.55 4.78 -11.98
N LEU A 87 -23.74 4.22 -11.76
CA LEU A 87 -23.99 2.80 -12.10
C LEU A 87 -24.07 2.62 -13.61
N PHE A 88 -24.74 3.55 -14.27
CA PHE A 88 -24.88 3.58 -15.72
C PHE A 88 -24.47 4.94 -16.28
N PRO A 89 -23.94 5.00 -17.51
CA PRO A 89 -23.49 6.26 -18.13
C PRO A 89 -24.59 7.30 -18.33
N GLU A 90 -25.85 6.85 -18.42
CA GLU A 90 -27.03 7.68 -18.67
C GLU A 90 -27.61 8.34 -17.40
N GLU A 91 -27.14 7.96 -16.22
CA GLU A 91 -27.67 8.47 -14.97
C GLU A 91 -27.07 9.84 -14.62
N ASP A 92 -27.93 10.77 -14.24
CA ASP A 92 -27.52 12.10 -13.78
C ASP A 92 -27.17 12.12 -12.29
N THR A 93 -27.59 11.10 -11.53
CA THR A 93 -27.37 11.01 -10.10
C THR A 93 -26.32 9.95 -9.78
N PRO A 94 -25.20 10.33 -9.15
CA PRO A 94 -24.19 9.34 -8.75
C PRO A 94 -24.70 8.47 -7.60
N ILE A 95 -24.27 7.20 -7.60
CA ILE A 95 -24.49 6.31 -6.45
C ILE A 95 -23.63 6.73 -5.27
N ASP A 96 -22.40 7.14 -5.52
CA ASP A 96 -21.45 7.54 -4.49
C ASP A 96 -20.43 8.54 -5.03
N THR A 97 -19.79 9.27 -4.14
CA THR A 97 -18.69 10.18 -4.46
C THR A 97 -17.50 9.88 -3.56
N PHE A 98 -16.43 9.39 -4.19
CA PHE A 98 -15.16 9.14 -3.53
C PHE A 98 -14.25 10.37 -3.59
N GLY A 99 -13.15 10.33 -2.84
CA GLY A 99 -12.28 11.49 -2.70
C GLY A 99 -11.51 11.90 -3.95
N GLY A 100 -11.37 11.01 -4.93
CA GLY A 100 -10.51 11.26 -6.09
C GLY A 100 -9.08 11.56 -5.68
N ARG A 101 -8.58 12.75 -6.06
CA ARG A 101 -7.23 13.20 -5.71
C ARG A 101 -6.16 12.21 -6.17
N SER A 102 -6.24 11.78 -7.44
CA SER A 102 -5.19 10.99 -8.07
C SER A 102 -3.86 11.72 -8.03
N TYR A 103 -2.76 10.99 -7.81
CA TYR A 103 -1.44 11.62 -7.71
C TYR A 103 -0.32 10.68 -8.19
N ILE A 104 0.82 11.31 -8.51
CA ILE A 104 2.09 10.67 -8.77
C ILE A 104 3.10 11.17 -7.75
N ILE A 105 3.83 10.26 -7.12
CA ILE A 105 4.82 10.54 -6.09
C ILE A 105 6.16 9.98 -6.53
N ASN A 106 7.21 10.78 -6.41
CA ASN A 106 8.57 10.35 -6.73
C ASN A 106 9.23 9.60 -5.56
N TYR A 107 10.39 9.00 -5.83
CA TYR A 107 11.18 8.22 -4.87
C TYR A 107 11.74 9.02 -3.66
N LYS A 108 11.50 10.33 -3.62
CA LYS A 108 11.78 11.22 -2.47
C LYS A 108 10.53 11.59 -1.69
N GLY A 109 9.39 10.94 -1.96
CA GLY A 109 8.11 11.20 -1.29
C GLY A 109 7.46 12.53 -1.70
N GLN A 110 7.93 13.17 -2.78
CA GLN A 110 7.38 14.42 -3.30
C GLN A 110 6.29 14.15 -4.32
N ILE A 111 5.20 14.90 -4.24
CA ILE A 111 4.12 14.84 -5.22
C ILE A 111 4.58 15.58 -6.48
N VAL A 112 4.64 14.88 -7.60
CA VAL A 112 5.04 15.42 -8.91
C VAL A 112 3.86 15.67 -9.84
N GLY A 113 2.69 15.15 -9.48
CA GLY A 113 1.42 15.43 -10.14
C GLY A 113 0.28 15.09 -9.20
N LYS A 114 -0.74 15.94 -9.12
CA LYS A 114 -1.91 15.74 -8.26
C LYS A 114 -3.14 16.42 -8.85
N GLN A 115 -4.26 15.73 -8.72
CA GLN A 115 -5.57 16.32 -8.92
C GLN A 115 -6.11 16.85 -7.58
N GLU A 116 -6.52 18.10 -7.53
CA GLU A 116 -6.99 18.74 -6.28
C GLU A 116 -8.43 18.38 -5.92
N TYR A 117 -9.28 18.10 -6.91
CA TYR A 117 -10.69 17.77 -6.69
C TYR A 117 -11.06 16.42 -7.25
N GLY A 118 -11.90 15.69 -6.52
CA GLY A 118 -12.27 14.33 -6.80
C GLY A 118 -13.54 14.13 -7.64
N ALA A 119 -14.30 15.17 -7.94
CA ALA A 119 -15.53 15.03 -8.72
C ALA A 119 -15.24 14.97 -10.22
N GLY A 120 -15.83 13.99 -10.88
CA GLY A 120 -15.75 13.80 -12.33
C GLY A 120 -14.49 13.05 -12.82
N SER A 121 -14.51 12.73 -14.10
CA SER A 121 -13.41 12.07 -14.79
C SER A 121 -12.36 13.09 -15.21
N THR A 122 -11.10 12.84 -14.83
CA THR A 122 -9.98 13.69 -15.16
C THR A 122 -8.69 12.89 -15.25
N TYR A 123 -7.61 13.56 -15.56
CA TYR A 123 -6.28 12.95 -15.55
C TYR A 123 -5.28 13.81 -14.77
N VAL A 124 -4.22 13.17 -14.32
CA VAL A 124 -3.05 13.82 -13.77
C VAL A 124 -1.81 13.29 -14.49
N GLY A 125 -0.91 14.18 -14.83
CA GLY A 125 0.36 13.85 -15.47
C GLY A 125 1.54 14.26 -14.60
N GLY A 126 2.66 13.57 -14.79
CA GLY A 126 3.91 13.88 -14.15
C GLY A 126 5.05 13.09 -14.79
N VAL A 127 6.27 13.57 -14.66
CA VAL A 127 7.45 12.89 -15.18
C VAL A 127 7.91 11.82 -14.21
N ILE A 128 8.07 10.60 -14.73
CA ILE A 128 8.73 9.48 -14.03
C ILE A 128 10.09 9.27 -14.70
N ASP A 129 11.16 9.64 -14.02
CA ASP A 129 12.54 9.49 -14.50
C ASP A 129 13.17 8.26 -13.85
N ILE A 130 13.14 7.14 -14.57
CA ILE A 130 13.67 5.85 -14.09
C ILE A 130 15.19 5.89 -13.97
N GLU A 131 15.89 6.57 -14.87
CA GLU A 131 17.35 6.65 -14.80
C GLU A 131 17.81 7.51 -13.61
N ALA A 132 17.10 8.59 -13.30
CA ALA A 132 17.36 9.37 -12.09
C ALA A 132 17.12 8.55 -10.81
N LEU A 133 16.08 7.71 -10.78
CA LEU A 133 15.85 6.78 -9.68
C LEU A 133 17.00 5.76 -9.55
N ARG A 134 17.43 5.15 -10.65
CA ARG A 134 18.51 4.17 -10.69
C ARG A 134 19.84 4.78 -10.24
N ASP A 135 20.14 5.99 -10.71
CA ASP A 135 21.31 6.76 -10.28
C ASP A 135 21.25 7.05 -8.77
N HIS A 136 20.10 7.47 -8.25
CA HIS A 136 19.90 7.67 -6.82
C HIS A 136 20.14 6.38 -6.00
N ARG A 137 19.62 5.25 -6.45
CA ARG A 137 19.81 3.93 -5.80
C ARG A 137 21.27 3.44 -5.87
N ALA A 138 22.01 3.83 -6.89
CA ALA A 138 23.42 3.47 -7.09
C ALA A 138 24.38 4.24 -6.18
N ARG A 139 23.94 5.34 -5.58
CA ARG A 139 24.80 6.20 -4.75
C ARG A 139 24.56 5.96 -3.26
N ALA A 140 25.64 6.05 -2.48
CA ALA A 140 25.60 5.99 -1.03
C ALA A 140 25.13 7.31 -0.39
N GLN A 141 24.02 7.86 -0.87
CA GLN A 141 23.44 9.08 -0.32
C GLN A 141 22.67 8.80 0.97
N TRP A 142 22.53 9.80 1.82
CA TRP A 142 21.87 9.65 3.11
C TRP A 142 20.40 9.27 2.97
N ASP A 143 19.71 9.75 1.91
CA ASP A 143 18.30 9.50 1.62
C ASP A 143 18.03 8.23 0.77
N ASN A 144 19.04 7.40 0.56
CA ASN A 144 18.87 6.04 0.05
C ASN A 144 18.63 5.08 1.22
N TRP A 145 17.40 5.03 1.70
CA TRP A 145 17.02 4.28 2.91
C TRP A 145 17.17 2.78 2.79
N MET A 146 17.17 2.24 1.56
CA MET A 146 17.29 0.80 1.32
C MET A 146 18.71 0.27 1.54
N LYS A 147 19.75 1.11 1.39
CA LYS A 147 21.16 0.68 1.48
C LYS A 147 21.58 0.22 2.88
N ASP A 148 20.91 0.74 3.92
CA ASP A 148 21.25 0.47 5.33
C ASP A 148 20.21 -0.45 6.00
N LEU A 149 19.41 -1.16 5.21
CA LEU A 149 18.33 -1.98 5.72
C LEU A 149 18.86 -3.24 6.44
N ARG A 150 18.66 -3.29 7.75
CA ARG A 150 19.10 -4.40 8.61
C ARG A 150 18.00 -5.45 8.74
N THR A 151 17.83 -6.24 7.70
CA THR A 151 16.75 -7.23 7.61
C THR A 151 16.82 -8.29 8.70
N GLU A 152 18.02 -8.71 9.11
CA GLU A 152 18.24 -9.66 10.20
C GLU A 152 17.73 -9.16 11.55
N LEU A 153 17.84 -7.85 11.82
CA LEU A 153 17.30 -7.23 13.02
C LEU A 153 15.78 -7.18 12.99
N TYR A 154 15.22 -6.84 11.83
CA TYR A 154 13.76 -6.68 11.68
C TYR A 154 13.01 -8.01 11.68
N GLN A 155 13.66 -9.15 11.46
CA GLN A 155 13.03 -10.46 11.62
C GLN A 155 12.43 -10.67 13.01
N VAL A 156 13.07 -10.12 14.03
CA VAL A 156 12.62 -10.23 15.44
C VAL A 156 11.21 -9.64 15.62
N LEU A 157 10.85 -8.59 14.85
CA LEU A 157 9.52 -7.96 14.91
C LEU A 157 8.39 -8.91 14.52
N TYR A 158 8.69 -9.88 13.64
CA TYR A 158 7.70 -10.75 13.00
C TYR A 158 7.81 -12.21 13.40
N GLU A 159 8.63 -12.56 14.41
CA GLU A 159 8.79 -13.93 14.88
C GLU A 159 7.48 -14.54 15.38
N GLN A 160 6.69 -13.73 16.09
CA GLN A 160 5.41 -14.15 16.63
C GLN A 160 4.27 -13.59 15.77
N PRO A 161 3.53 -14.44 15.06
CA PRO A 161 2.41 -13.98 14.24
C PRO A 161 1.30 -13.39 15.13
N ILE A 162 0.70 -12.31 14.66
CA ILE A 162 -0.49 -11.71 15.26
C ILE A 162 -1.73 -12.28 14.60
N TYR A 163 -1.77 -12.26 13.26
CA TYR A 163 -2.90 -12.76 12.48
C TYR A 163 -2.82 -14.28 12.31
N PRO A 164 -3.95 -15.01 12.37
CA PRO A 164 -3.97 -16.46 12.21
C PRO A 164 -3.40 -16.89 10.85
N LYS A 165 -2.50 -17.85 10.87
CA LYS A 165 -1.96 -18.42 9.64
C LYS A 165 -3.05 -19.22 8.90
N ASN A 166 -3.09 -19.06 7.58
CA ASN A 166 -3.94 -19.87 6.69
C ASN A 166 -5.43 -19.87 7.07
N LEU A 167 -5.95 -18.72 7.55
CA LEU A 167 -7.30 -18.61 8.10
C LEU A 167 -8.39 -19.22 7.21
N TYR A 168 -8.25 -19.11 5.89
CA TYR A 168 -9.22 -19.59 4.90
C TYR A 168 -8.69 -20.73 4.01
N LEU A 169 -7.67 -21.46 4.45
CA LEU A 169 -7.07 -22.52 3.64
C LEU A 169 -8.08 -23.66 3.41
N ASP A 170 -8.80 -24.07 4.48
CA ASP A 170 -9.63 -25.25 4.50
C ASP A 170 -11.05 -24.94 5.03
N ARG A 171 -11.49 -23.70 4.91
CA ARG A 171 -12.83 -23.28 5.35
C ARG A 171 -13.38 -22.15 4.50
N GLU A 172 -14.71 -22.06 4.45
CA GLU A 172 -15.41 -20.96 3.81
C GLU A 172 -15.19 -19.64 4.53
N PRO A 173 -15.25 -18.50 3.81
CA PRO A 173 -15.15 -17.18 4.39
C PRO A 173 -16.23 -16.93 5.45
N MET A 174 -15.84 -16.35 6.57
CA MET A 174 -16.75 -15.95 7.63
C MET A 174 -17.63 -14.78 7.18
N LYS A 175 -18.83 -14.68 7.75
CA LYS A 175 -19.63 -13.44 7.69
C LYS A 175 -18.90 -12.31 8.43
N HIS A 176 -19.13 -11.06 8.01
CA HIS A 176 -18.43 -9.91 8.55
C HIS A 176 -18.50 -9.79 10.09
N ALA A 177 -19.68 -9.98 10.69
CA ALA A 177 -19.86 -9.91 12.14
C ALA A 177 -19.03 -11.00 12.86
N GLU A 178 -19.07 -12.23 12.33
CA GLU A 178 -18.29 -13.35 12.86
C GLU A 178 -16.77 -13.12 12.73
N TYR A 179 -16.33 -12.62 11.59
CA TYR A 179 -14.92 -12.26 11.37
C TYR A 179 -14.44 -11.19 12.34
N ARG A 180 -15.26 -10.16 12.56
CA ARG A 180 -14.94 -9.09 13.51
C ARG A 180 -14.77 -9.63 14.92
N GLU A 181 -15.65 -10.49 15.38
CA GLU A 181 -15.60 -11.07 16.73
C GLU A 181 -14.49 -12.11 16.89
N LYS A 182 -14.44 -13.09 15.97
CA LYS A 182 -13.58 -14.26 16.11
C LYS A 182 -12.13 -14.02 15.63
N VAL A 183 -11.91 -13.01 14.81
CA VAL A 183 -10.59 -12.70 14.28
C VAL A 183 -10.11 -11.34 14.76
N ILE A 184 -10.78 -10.25 14.38
CA ILE A 184 -10.27 -8.90 14.66
C ILE A 184 -10.19 -8.64 16.16
N GLN A 185 -11.25 -8.95 16.92
CA GLN A 185 -11.22 -8.72 18.36
C GLN A 185 -10.12 -9.56 19.05
N LYS A 186 -9.92 -10.79 18.63
CA LYS A 186 -8.84 -11.63 19.17
C LYS A 186 -7.45 -11.08 18.87
N GLN A 187 -7.23 -10.41 17.74
CA GLN A 187 -5.94 -9.74 17.47
C GLN A 187 -5.73 -8.57 18.42
N ILE A 188 -6.77 -7.79 18.68
CA ILE A 188 -6.73 -6.68 19.63
C ILE A 188 -6.42 -7.20 21.03
N ASP A 189 -7.11 -8.25 21.46
CA ASP A 189 -6.89 -8.87 22.77
C ASP A 189 -5.46 -9.40 22.90
N LEU A 190 -4.95 -10.07 21.87
CA LEU A 190 -3.58 -10.56 21.80
C LEU A 190 -2.53 -9.44 21.93
N MET A 191 -2.79 -8.28 21.31
CA MET A 191 -1.89 -7.13 21.42
C MET A 191 -1.85 -6.60 22.87
N HIS A 192 -2.97 -6.63 23.59
CA HIS A 192 -3.04 -6.29 25.01
C HIS A 192 -2.37 -7.35 25.90
N GLU A 193 -2.62 -8.63 25.64
CA GLU A 193 -2.04 -9.75 26.38
C GLU A 193 -0.50 -9.77 26.28
N ARG A 194 0.02 -9.42 25.11
CA ARG A 194 1.47 -9.30 24.88
C ARG A 194 2.09 -8.00 25.43
N GLY A 195 1.30 -7.11 26.01
CA GLY A 195 1.76 -5.82 26.49
C GLY A 195 2.19 -4.84 25.40
N ILE A 196 1.79 -5.09 24.15
CA ILE A 196 2.08 -4.19 23.03
C ILE A 196 1.18 -2.95 23.12
N TRP A 197 -0.08 -3.15 23.51
CA TRP A 197 -1.05 -2.08 23.74
C TRP A 197 -1.50 -2.05 25.20
N VAL A 198 -1.74 -0.84 25.70
CA VAL A 198 -2.32 -0.63 27.03
C VAL A 198 -3.85 -0.51 26.89
N LYS A 199 -4.59 -1.18 27.78
CA LYS A 199 -6.05 -1.06 27.82
C LYS A 199 -6.44 0.32 28.33
N PRO A 200 -7.51 0.94 27.79
CA PRO A 200 -8.03 2.19 28.34
C PRO A 200 -8.57 1.96 29.75
N GLU A 201 -8.29 2.89 30.63
CA GLU A 201 -8.85 2.93 31.99
C GLU A 201 -10.30 3.47 31.93
N ARG A 202 -11.27 2.66 31.53
CA ARG A 202 -12.69 3.02 31.51
C ARG A 202 -13.55 1.96 32.17
#